data_cda50602a72d35ebd73bcaedbfd0b7f9
#
_entry.id   cda50602a72d35ebd73bcaedbfd0b7f9
#
_cell.length_a   1.000
_cell.length_b   1.000
_cell.length_c   1.000
_cell.angle_alpha   90.00
_cell.angle_beta   90.00
_cell.angle_gamma   90.00
#
_symmetry.space_group_name_H-M   'P 1'
#
loop_
_entity.id
_entity.type
_entity.pdbx_description
1 polymer ?
#
loop_
_entity_poly.entity_id
_entity_poly.type
_entity_poly.pdbx_seq_one_letter_code
_entity_poly.pdbx_strand_id
1 'polypeptide(L)'
;MKRVLSLLLALIVLLSLCSCGVAPSSPVLAEAVYPSMAPRPRQEDYVKPNGWELKDSYFDAFGAWREDLQSFRSQTLGYNSALDPWFGGFIRQTLSCAGNENRVVSPLNVTMALAMLAEVTGKNTRQQILDLLGAEDLDTLRSTAHALWLQSYQNDGQTASILANAFWLAEGRSTKPKVLEALSSQYYASVFQGRMGSPEYDALLQSWINEQTGSLLQEEASGLHLDPLTVLALTSALYFKSPWVSGFWKGLTEPGYFYSPDGEQTVDYLFRTDELTVYWGERFTAIPLSMENGGAMWILLSDEGVTAEDLLNDPEAMAFLLLRDKSNWEKQRFMEVEIHMPKFDVCSNLDLVEGLQAMGVTDAFDPSLADFTPLTGKSDPLFVSKVAHAARVKIDEEGCEASAYTVIEAPASEPAPLEEKLVFFVDHPFLFGITNAGGLPLFTGLVNRPVV
;
A
#
# COMPACT_ATOMS: atom_id res chain seq x y z
N MET A 1 -22.34 -60.64 -21.98
CA MET A 1 -21.11 -59.83 -21.84
C MET A 1 -21.33 -58.39 -21.40
N LYS A 2 -22.31 -57.60 -21.91
CA LYS A 2 -22.53 -56.20 -21.51
C LYS A 2 -22.99 -55.98 -20.06
N ARG A 3 -23.69 -56.93 -19.41
CA ARG A 3 -24.17 -56.83 -18.03
C ARG A 3 -23.08 -57.16 -16.96
N VAL A 4 -22.09 -57.94 -17.31
CA VAL A 4 -20.98 -58.29 -16.42
C VAL A 4 -19.94 -57.15 -16.38
N LEU A 5 -19.78 -56.44 -17.52
CA LEU A 5 -18.88 -55.26 -17.60
C LEU A 5 -19.41 -54.07 -16.80
N SER A 6 -20.75 -53.92 -16.75
CA SER A 6 -21.42 -52.86 -15.99
C SER A 6 -21.31 -53.05 -14.46
N LEU A 7 -21.32 -54.30 -14.00
CA LEU A 7 -21.15 -54.62 -12.59
C LEU A 7 -19.69 -54.51 -12.11
N LEU A 8 -18.70 -54.79 -12.98
CA LEU A 8 -17.28 -54.58 -12.67
C LEU A 8 -16.90 -53.08 -12.62
N LEU A 9 -17.50 -52.22 -13.46
CA LEU A 9 -17.32 -50.79 -13.40
C LEU A 9 -17.93 -50.16 -12.13
N ALA A 10 -19.11 -50.66 -11.70
CA ALA A 10 -19.76 -50.21 -10.46
C ALA A 10 -19.00 -50.64 -9.21
N LEU A 11 -18.31 -51.80 -9.25
CA LEU A 11 -17.47 -52.26 -8.12
C LEU A 11 -16.15 -51.49 -8.00
N ILE A 12 -15.59 -51.04 -9.13
CA ILE A 12 -14.34 -50.20 -9.11
C ILE A 12 -14.65 -48.79 -8.61
N VAL A 13 -15.83 -48.24 -8.90
CA VAL A 13 -16.27 -46.93 -8.38
C VAL A 13 -16.60 -47.00 -6.88
N LEU A 14 -17.09 -48.13 -6.38
CA LEU A 14 -17.39 -48.33 -4.95
C LEU A 14 -16.14 -48.65 -4.10
N LEU A 15 -15.06 -49.14 -4.69
CA LEU A 15 -13.78 -49.42 -3.99
C LEU A 15 -12.87 -48.17 -3.90
N SER A 16 -13.15 -47.11 -4.71
CA SER A 16 -12.42 -45.82 -4.61
C SER A 16 -13.00 -44.86 -3.55
N LEU A 17 -14.09 -45.25 -2.88
CA LEU A 17 -14.74 -44.41 -1.84
C LEU A 17 -14.43 -44.81 -0.40
N CYS A 18 -13.57 -45.80 -0.17
CA CYS A 18 -13.12 -46.21 1.17
C CYS A 18 -11.66 -45.90 1.43
N SER A 19 -11.15 -44.76 0.94
CA SER A 19 -10.00 -44.13 1.53
C SER A 19 -10.51 -43.16 2.61
N CYS A 20 -10.51 -43.60 3.86
CA CYS A 20 -10.56 -42.68 5.00
C CYS A 20 -9.23 -41.94 5.11
N GLY A 21 -8.92 -41.17 4.05
CA GLY A 21 -8.03 -40.04 4.17
C GLY A 21 -8.87 -38.89 4.78
N VAL A 22 -8.48 -38.42 5.95
CA VAL A 22 -8.89 -37.13 6.45
C VAL A 22 -8.67 -36.17 5.29
N ALA A 23 -9.74 -35.58 4.77
CA ALA A 23 -9.60 -34.53 3.74
C ALA A 23 -8.61 -33.51 4.30
N PRO A 24 -7.57 -33.13 3.53
CA PRO A 24 -6.63 -32.15 4.01
C PRO A 24 -7.48 -30.92 4.42
N SER A 25 -7.39 -30.51 5.68
CA SER A 25 -8.04 -29.29 6.14
C SER A 25 -7.61 -28.16 5.22
N SER A 26 -8.55 -27.37 4.72
CA SER A 26 -8.20 -26.19 3.92
C SER A 26 -7.16 -25.37 4.68
N PRO A 27 -6.06 -24.95 4.07
CA PRO A 27 -5.07 -24.12 4.73
C PRO A 27 -5.63 -22.74 5.09
N VAL A 28 -6.79 -22.35 4.55
CA VAL A 28 -7.47 -21.07 4.81
C VAL A 28 -8.41 -21.23 6.00
N LEU A 29 -8.15 -20.51 7.10
CA LEU A 29 -9.01 -20.45 8.28
C LEU A 29 -10.02 -19.31 8.18
N ALA A 30 -9.61 -18.17 7.60
CA ALA A 30 -10.46 -17.03 7.27
C ALA A 30 -9.91 -16.35 6.03
N GLU A 31 -10.79 -15.82 5.20
CA GLU A 31 -10.45 -15.10 3.99
C GLU A 31 -10.99 -13.66 4.06
N ALA A 32 -10.18 -12.70 3.65
CA ALA A 32 -10.58 -11.30 3.55
C ALA A 32 -11.73 -11.17 2.53
N VAL A 33 -12.80 -10.48 2.91
CA VAL A 33 -13.94 -10.21 2.04
C VAL A 33 -13.95 -8.72 1.70
N TYR A 34 -13.35 -8.38 0.57
CA TYR A 34 -13.29 -6.99 0.12
C TYR A 34 -14.64 -6.50 -0.40
N PRO A 35 -15.01 -5.23 -0.11
CA PRO A 35 -16.19 -4.62 -0.69
C PRO A 35 -16.11 -4.60 -2.24
N SER A 36 -17.23 -4.86 -2.90
CA SER A 36 -17.31 -4.66 -4.36
C SER A 36 -17.48 -3.17 -4.68
N MET A 37 -16.79 -2.69 -5.71
CA MET A 37 -16.93 -1.33 -6.22
C MET A 37 -17.46 -1.36 -7.65
N ALA A 38 -18.24 -0.34 -8.02
CA ALA A 38 -18.63 -0.15 -9.41
C ALA A 38 -17.40 0.16 -10.27
N PRO A 39 -17.27 -0.43 -11.46
CA PRO A 39 -16.16 -0.12 -12.35
C PRO A 39 -16.26 1.34 -12.82
N ARG A 40 -15.12 2.03 -12.85
CA ARG A 40 -15.05 3.38 -13.38
C ARG A 40 -15.35 3.38 -14.88
N PRO A 41 -16.25 4.24 -15.38
CA PRO A 41 -16.51 4.37 -16.81
C PRO A 41 -15.25 4.74 -17.59
N ARG A 42 -14.97 4.01 -18.67
CA ARG A 42 -13.84 4.29 -19.56
C ARG A 42 -14.28 5.23 -20.66
N GLN A 43 -13.51 6.28 -20.93
CA GLN A 43 -13.85 7.23 -22.00
C GLN A 43 -13.98 6.55 -23.37
N GLU A 44 -13.09 5.59 -23.66
CA GLU A 44 -13.06 4.84 -24.92
C GLU A 44 -14.39 4.15 -25.28
N ASP A 45 -15.16 3.71 -24.27
CA ASP A 45 -16.47 3.05 -24.47
C ASP A 45 -17.57 4.06 -24.86
N TYR A 46 -17.31 5.34 -24.69
CA TYR A 46 -18.29 6.42 -24.89
C TYR A 46 -17.90 7.41 -26.00
N VAL A 47 -16.85 7.13 -26.78
CA VAL A 47 -16.44 8.00 -27.89
C VAL A 47 -17.53 8.00 -28.97
N LYS A 48 -17.87 9.17 -29.50
CA LYS A 48 -18.77 9.32 -30.66
C LYS A 48 -18.11 8.83 -31.97
N PRO A 49 -18.90 8.59 -33.02
CA PRO A 49 -18.34 8.12 -34.31
C PRO A 49 -17.32 9.06 -34.97
N ASN A 50 -17.25 10.32 -34.53
CA ASN A 50 -16.22 11.27 -34.99
C ASN A 50 -14.84 11.02 -34.42
N GLY A 51 -14.69 10.09 -33.43
CA GLY A 51 -13.44 9.62 -32.87
C GLY A 51 -12.81 10.52 -31.79
N TRP A 52 -13.44 11.63 -31.41
CA TRP A 52 -12.88 12.57 -30.42
C TRP A 52 -13.88 13.16 -29.43
N GLU A 53 -15.18 13.19 -29.74
CA GLU A 53 -16.19 13.64 -28.78
C GLU A 53 -16.73 12.50 -27.93
N LEU A 54 -16.98 12.79 -26.65
CA LEU A 54 -17.67 11.87 -25.74
C LEU A 54 -19.18 12.00 -25.85
N LYS A 55 -19.88 10.90 -25.64
CA LYS A 55 -21.36 10.89 -25.50
C LYS A 55 -21.76 11.50 -24.16
N ASP A 56 -22.91 12.17 -24.09
CA ASP A 56 -23.45 12.72 -22.84
C ASP A 56 -23.60 11.63 -21.76
N SER A 57 -23.93 10.40 -22.18
CA SER A 57 -24.04 9.23 -21.28
C SER A 57 -22.72 8.87 -20.55
N TYR A 58 -21.56 9.33 -21.03
CA TYR A 58 -20.31 9.24 -20.27
C TYR A 58 -20.34 10.06 -18.99
N PHE A 59 -20.76 11.32 -19.15
CA PHE A 59 -20.79 12.27 -18.00
C PHE A 59 -21.83 11.82 -16.97
N ASP A 60 -22.95 11.26 -17.41
CA ASP A 60 -23.98 10.68 -16.51
C ASP A 60 -23.44 9.47 -15.77
N ALA A 61 -22.78 8.52 -16.48
CA ALA A 61 -22.19 7.34 -15.90
C ALA A 61 -21.03 7.68 -14.93
N PHE A 62 -20.19 8.62 -15.31
CA PHE A 62 -19.07 9.09 -14.47
C PHE A 62 -19.57 9.82 -13.23
N GLY A 63 -20.63 10.64 -13.36
CA GLY A 63 -21.29 11.29 -12.24
C GLY A 63 -21.83 10.27 -11.23
N ALA A 64 -22.58 9.27 -11.70
CA ALA A 64 -23.12 8.20 -10.86
C ALA A 64 -22.00 7.40 -10.14
N TRP A 65 -20.94 7.01 -10.87
CA TRP A 65 -19.79 6.33 -10.26
C TRP A 65 -19.11 7.20 -9.17
N ARG A 66 -18.96 8.49 -9.41
CA ARG A 66 -18.39 9.44 -8.44
C ARG A 66 -19.24 9.57 -7.17
N GLU A 67 -20.56 9.61 -7.33
CA GLU A 67 -21.51 9.63 -6.20
C GLU A 67 -21.41 8.33 -5.38
N ASP A 68 -21.37 7.16 -6.04
CA ASP A 68 -21.18 5.87 -5.38
C ASP A 68 -19.86 5.80 -4.61
N LEU A 69 -18.75 6.24 -5.21
CA LEU A 69 -17.45 6.29 -4.56
C LEU A 69 -17.43 7.25 -3.34
N GLN A 70 -18.06 8.42 -3.49
CA GLN A 70 -18.18 9.37 -2.39
C GLN A 70 -19.05 8.82 -1.27
N SER A 71 -20.17 8.18 -1.61
CA SER A 71 -21.05 7.51 -0.64
C SER A 71 -20.30 6.40 0.11
N PHE A 72 -19.52 5.58 -0.57
CA PHE A 72 -18.68 4.55 0.04
C PHE A 72 -17.69 5.15 1.06
N ARG A 73 -16.96 6.19 0.66
CA ARG A 73 -15.97 6.87 1.51
C ARG A 73 -16.59 7.63 2.68
N SER A 74 -17.80 8.15 2.53
CA SER A 74 -18.49 8.90 3.60
C SER A 74 -19.02 8.02 4.74
N GLN A 75 -19.08 6.71 4.57
CA GLN A 75 -19.47 5.76 5.61
C GLN A 75 -18.42 5.62 6.73
N THR A 76 -17.25 6.21 6.53
CA THR A 76 -16.15 6.11 7.48
C THR A 76 -16.14 7.29 8.44
N LEU A 77 -15.80 7.02 9.70
CA LEU A 77 -15.56 8.05 10.69
C LEU A 77 -14.38 8.92 10.27
N GLY A 78 -14.42 10.20 10.60
CA GLY A 78 -13.30 11.11 10.37
C GLY A 78 -12.02 10.58 10.99
N TYR A 79 -10.91 10.79 10.32
CA TYR A 79 -9.59 10.38 10.82
C TYR A 79 -9.24 11.11 12.12
N ASN A 80 -8.64 10.36 13.03
CA ASN A 80 -8.05 10.88 14.25
C ASN A 80 -6.53 11.11 14.04
N SER A 81 -6.03 12.31 14.33
CA SER A 81 -4.60 12.66 14.26
C SER A 81 -3.71 11.94 15.31
N ALA A 82 -4.30 11.12 16.16
CA ALA A 82 -3.56 10.33 17.16
C ALA A 82 -2.47 9.42 16.55
N LEU A 83 -2.64 9.02 15.27
CA LEU A 83 -1.64 8.20 14.56
C LEU A 83 -0.47 8.99 13.96
N ASP A 84 -0.52 10.33 13.92
CA ASP A 84 0.54 11.13 13.29
C ASP A 84 1.92 10.95 13.94
N PRO A 85 2.03 10.87 15.29
CA PRO A 85 3.32 10.57 15.94
C PRO A 85 3.89 9.20 15.53
N TRP A 86 3.02 8.19 15.41
CA TRP A 86 3.39 6.86 14.94
C TRP A 86 3.88 6.93 13.48
N PHE A 87 3.13 7.54 12.58
CA PHE A 87 3.54 7.66 11.17
C PHE A 87 4.90 8.34 11.04
N GLY A 88 5.09 9.49 11.71
CA GLY A 88 6.36 10.23 11.67
C GLY A 88 7.52 9.44 12.25
N GLY A 89 7.32 8.74 13.37
CA GLY A 89 8.33 7.89 13.99
C GLY A 89 8.73 6.72 13.10
N PHE A 90 7.74 6.01 12.56
CA PHE A 90 7.95 4.85 11.68
C PHE A 90 8.64 5.22 10.37
N ILE A 91 8.17 6.28 9.68
CA ILE A 91 8.77 6.78 8.44
C ILE A 91 10.24 7.14 8.67
N ARG A 92 10.51 7.97 9.68
CA ARG A 92 11.87 8.40 10.00
C ARG A 92 12.76 7.21 10.29
N GLN A 93 12.38 6.34 11.23
CA GLN A 93 13.20 5.20 11.62
C GLN A 93 13.49 4.28 10.42
N THR A 94 12.49 4.02 9.58
CA THR A 94 12.64 3.07 8.48
C THR A 94 13.43 3.65 7.32
N LEU A 95 13.17 4.90 6.93
CA LEU A 95 13.85 5.52 5.79
C LEU A 95 15.29 5.93 6.13
N SER A 96 15.59 6.38 7.37
CA SER A 96 16.97 6.71 7.77
C SER A 96 17.93 5.50 7.77
N CYS A 97 17.40 4.29 7.81
CA CYS A 97 18.21 3.08 7.68
C CYS A 97 18.49 2.69 6.21
N ALA A 98 18.08 3.50 5.22
CA ALA A 98 18.31 3.19 3.81
C ALA A 98 19.77 3.33 3.37
N GLY A 99 20.54 4.20 4.04
CA GLY A 99 21.88 4.58 3.57
C GLY A 99 21.79 5.17 2.15
N ASN A 100 22.61 4.69 1.23
CA ASN A 100 22.58 5.12 -0.19
C ASN A 100 21.52 4.38 -1.04
N GLU A 101 20.79 3.42 -0.48
CA GLU A 101 19.79 2.65 -1.22
C GLU A 101 18.45 3.38 -1.29
N ASN A 102 17.64 3.02 -2.27
CA ASN A 102 16.24 3.44 -2.31
C ASN A 102 15.44 2.73 -1.22
N ARG A 103 14.41 3.38 -0.69
CA ARG A 103 13.48 2.74 0.24
C ARG A 103 12.09 3.30 0.14
N VAL A 104 11.10 2.41 0.21
CA VAL A 104 9.68 2.76 0.25
C VAL A 104 8.98 1.94 1.32
N VAL A 105 8.06 2.57 2.03
CA VAL A 105 7.23 1.93 3.06
C VAL A 105 5.79 2.40 2.95
N SER A 106 4.87 1.57 3.44
CA SER A 106 3.46 1.94 3.64
C SER A 106 3.15 2.03 5.13
N PRO A 107 3.19 3.24 5.72
CA PRO A 107 2.89 3.41 7.15
C PRO A 107 1.49 2.94 7.51
N LEU A 108 0.53 3.20 6.61
CA LEU A 108 -0.85 2.82 6.80
C LEU A 108 -1.04 1.29 6.81
N ASN A 109 -0.38 0.57 5.90
CA ASN A 109 -0.50 -0.87 5.85
C ASN A 109 0.14 -1.56 7.07
N VAL A 110 1.27 -1.02 7.56
CA VAL A 110 1.87 -1.50 8.82
C VAL A 110 0.97 -1.20 10.03
N THR A 111 0.27 -0.05 10.02
CA THR A 111 -0.76 0.25 11.04
C THR A 111 -1.85 -0.81 11.06
N MET A 112 -2.32 -1.25 9.90
CA MET A 112 -3.30 -2.33 9.79
C MET A 112 -2.77 -3.65 10.36
N ALA A 113 -1.53 -4.01 10.04
CA ALA A 113 -0.88 -5.21 10.58
C ALA A 113 -0.76 -5.16 12.12
N LEU A 114 -0.38 -4.03 12.68
CA LEU A 114 -0.31 -3.83 14.13
C LEU A 114 -1.70 -3.84 14.80
N ALA A 115 -2.71 -3.24 14.18
CA ALA A 115 -4.08 -3.27 14.70
C ALA A 115 -4.64 -4.71 14.73
N MET A 116 -4.34 -5.52 13.70
CA MET A 116 -4.64 -6.95 13.69
C MET A 116 -3.88 -7.69 14.78
N LEU A 117 -2.61 -7.36 15.01
CA LEU A 117 -1.82 -7.97 16.08
C LEU A 117 -2.40 -7.64 17.46
N ALA A 118 -2.88 -6.41 17.68
CA ALA A 118 -3.59 -6.04 18.91
C ALA A 118 -4.88 -6.86 19.11
N GLU A 119 -5.62 -7.17 18.03
CA GLU A 119 -6.84 -7.98 18.09
C GLU A 119 -6.56 -9.40 18.61
N VAL A 120 -5.47 -10.01 18.19
CA VAL A 120 -5.11 -11.40 18.51
C VAL A 120 -4.32 -11.54 19.81
N THR A 121 -3.85 -10.44 20.39
CA THR A 121 -3.02 -10.42 21.60
C THR A 121 -3.80 -9.93 22.83
N GLY A 122 -3.24 -10.13 24.02
CA GLY A 122 -3.81 -9.70 25.31
C GLY A 122 -2.78 -9.09 26.25
N LYS A 123 -3.25 -8.61 27.39
CA LYS A 123 -2.44 -8.07 28.48
C LYS A 123 -1.42 -7.03 28.01
N ASN A 124 -0.16 -7.14 28.47
CA ASN A 124 0.92 -6.19 28.15
C ASN A 124 1.30 -6.23 26.66
N THR A 125 1.24 -7.40 26.03
CA THR A 125 1.49 -7.54 24.60
C THR A 125 0.58 -6.64 23.76
N ARG A 126 -0.74 -6.61 24.06
CA ARG A 126 -1.68 -5.69 23.44
C ARG A 126 -1.41 -4.25 23.82
N GLN A 127 -1.13 -4.00 25.12
CA GLN A 127 -0.96 -2.64 25.61
C GLN A 127 0.19 -1.92 24.92
N GLN A 128 1.32 -2.57 24.71
CA GLN A 128 2.45 -2.01 23.95
C GLN A 128 2.06 -1.55 22.55
N ILE A 129 1.17 -2.30 21.87
CA ILE A 129 0.69 -1.92 20.53
C ILE A 129 -0.27 -0.74 20.61
N LEU A 130 -1.18 -0.73 21.58
CA LEU A 130 -2.11 0.38 21.80
C LEU A 130 -1.35 1.67 22.12
N ASP A 131 -0.34 1.60 23.00
CA ASP A 131 0.52 2.72 23.36
C ASP A 131 1.27 3.27 22.15
N LEU A 132 1.85 2.37 21.32
CA LEU A 132 2.56 2.75 20.10
C LEU A 132 1.65 3.47 19.10
N LEU A 133 0.42 2.98 18.92
CA LEU A 133 -0.55 3.56 17.99
C LEU A 133 -1.36 4.72 18.59
N GLY A 134 -1.13 5.07 19.85
CA GLY A 134 -1.87 6.13 20.55
C GLY A 134 -3.35 5.84 20.70
N ALA A 135 -3.74 4.55 20.77
CA ALA A 135 -5.12 4.12 20.92
C ALA A 135 -5.49 3.90 22.39
N GLU A 136 -6.67 4.40 22.81
CA GLU A 136 -7.14 4.28 24.18
C GLU A 136 -7.47 2.83 24.54
N ASP A 137 -8.11 2.12 23.61
CA ASP A 137 -8.51 0.71 23.78
C ASP A 137 -8.62 -0.02 22.42
N LEU A 138 -8.89 -1.33 22.50
CA LEU A 138 -9.00 -2.18 21.31
C LEU A 138 -10.21 -1.82 20.43
N ASP A 139 -11.34 -1.41 21.02
CA ASP A 139 -12.56 -1.11 20.26
C ASP A 139 -12.37 0.19 19.46
N THR A 140 -11.72 1.18 20.05
CA THR A 140 -11.31 2.42 19.38
C THR A 140 -10.32 2.13 18.25
N LEU A 141 -9.29 1.30 18.52
CA LEU A 141 -8.31 0.92 17.50
C LEU A 141 -8.96 0.15 16.34
N ARG A 142 -9.85 -0.80 16.63
CA ARG A 142 -10.59 -1.57 15.61
C ARG A 142 -11.42 -0.64 14.72
N SER A 143 -12.17 0.26 15.32
CA SER A 143 -13.01 1.22 14.60
C SER A 143 -12.16 2.15 13.72
N THR A 144 -11.04 2.63 14.25
CA THR A 144 -10.09 3.47 13.51
C THR A 144 -9.47 2.70 12.34
N ALA A 145 -8.96 1.49 12.57
CA ALA A 145 -8.35 0.65 11.52
C ALA A 145 -9.36 0.32 10.40
N HIS A 146 -10.58 -0.04 10.76
CA HIS A 146 -11.66 -0.29 9.81
C HIS A 146 -11.96 0.95 8.94
N ALA A 147 -12.09 2.12 9.57
CA ALA A 147 -12.32 3.37 8.86
C ALA A 147 -11.16 3.74 7.93
N LEU A 148 -9.91 3.62 8.37
CA LEU A 148 -8.71 3.89 7.58
C LEU A 148 -8.62 2.97 6.38
N TRP A 149 -8.94 1.69 6.56
CA TRP A 149 -8.94 0.72 5.47
C TRP A 149 -9.98 1.10 4.40
N LEU A 150 -11.23 1.38 4.81
CA LEU A 150 -12.31 1.76 3.90
C LEU A 150 -12.00 3.08 3.15
N GLN A 151 -11.42 4.08 3.83
CA GLN A 151 -11.03 5.35 3.20
C GLN A 151 -9.93 5.17 2.15
N SER A 152 -9.10 4.14 2.30
CA SER A 152 -7.97 3.89 1.42
C SER A 152 -8.28 2.86 0.33
N TYR A 153 -9.34 2.06 0.51
CA TYR A 153 -9.71 1.03 -0.45
C TYR A 153 -10.29 1.62 -1.73
N GLN A 154 -9.76 1.19 -2.84
CA GLN A 154 -10.30 1.41 -4.18
C GLN A 154 -9.93 0.23 -5.07
N ASN A 155 -10.89 -0.23 -5.87
CA ASN A 155 -10.68 -1.26 -6.87
C ASN A 155 -11.79 -1.14 -7.92
N ASP A 156 -11.64 -0.19 -8.84
CA ASP A 156 -12.65 0.20 -9.83
C ASP A 156 -12.27 -0.19 -11.28
N GLY A 157 -11.21 -1.00 -11.42
CA GLY A 157 -10.70 -1.48 -12.71
C GLY A 157 -9.72 -0.54 -13.41
N GLN A 158 -9.61 0.73 -13.00
CA GLN A 158 -8.61 1.69 -13.47
C GLN A 158 -7.64 2.07 -12.35
N THR A 159 -8.17 2.30 -11.16
CA THR A 159 -7.41 2.56 -9.95
C THR A 159 -7.54 1.39 -8.98
N ALA A 160 -6.43 0.99 -8.38
CA ALA A 160 -6.40 0.03 -7.29
C ALA A 160 -5.64 0.61 -6.09
N SER A 161 -6.19 0.45 -4.90
CA SER A 161 -5.54 0.74 -3.62
C SER A 161 -6.04 -0.31 -2.61
N ILE A 162 -5.29 -1.37 -2.41
CA ILE A 162 -5.69 -2.54 -1.64
C ILE A 162 -4.64 -2.84 -0.57
N LEU A 163 -5.00 -2.54 0.69
CA LEU A 163 -4.16 -2.89 1.83
C LEU A 163 -4.45 -4.36 2.21
N ALA A 164 -3.57 -5.24 1.82
CA ALA A 164 -3.72 -6.67 2.04
C ALA A 164 -2.86 -7.14 3.23
N ASN A 165 -3.47 -7.88 4.15
CA ASN A 165 -2.80 -8.39 5.33
C ASN A 165 -3.15 -9.85 5.56
N ALA A 166 -2.21 -10.63 6.07
CA ALA A 166 -2.47 -12.02 6.42
C ALA A 166 -1.67 -12.49 7.63
N PHE A 167 -2.29 -13.43 8.38
CA PHE A 167 -1.62 -14.26 9.36
C PHE A 167 -1.30 -15.63 8.81
N TRP A 168 -0.10 -16.11 9.09
CA TRP A 168 0.40 -17.44 8.75
C TRP A 168 0.68 -18.19 10.04
N LEU A 169 -0.14 -19.18 10.36
CA LEU A 169 -0.08 -19.95 11.60
C LEU A 169 0.52 -21.34 11.36
N ALA A 170 1.32 -21.81 12.29
CA ALA A 170 1.76 -23.18 12.31
C ALA A 170 0.57 -24.15 12.48
N GLU A 171 0.63 -25.31 11.82
CA GLU A 171 -0.40 -26.35 11.93
C GLU A 171 -0.65 -26.80 13.37
N GLY A 172 -1.87 -27.28 13.65
CA GLY A 172 -2.26 -27.81 14.96
C GLY A 172 -2.57 -26.75 16.03
N ARG A 173 -2.58 -25.48 15.68
CA ARG A 173 -3.00 -24.39 16.60
C ARG A 173 -4.51 -24.23 16.57
N SER A 174 -5.14 -24.15 17.75
CA SER A 174 -6.56 -23.82 17.85
C SER A 174 -6.75 -22.30 17.75
N THR A 175 -7.84 -21.88 17.11
CA THR A 175 -8.20 -20.48 16.94
C THR A 175 -9.65 -20.25 17.35
N LYS A 176 -9.97 -19.06 17.88
CA LYS A 176 -11.34 -18.68 18.22
C LYS A 176 -12.08 -18.15 16.99
N PRO A 177 -13.26 -18.72 16.62
CA PRO A 177 -14.01 -18.27 15.44
C PRO A 177 -14.34 -16.77 15.44
N LYS A 178 -14.67 -16.17 16.58
CA LYS A 178 -14.95 -14.73 16.68
C LYS A 178 -13.77 -13.84 16.30
N VAL A 179 -12.55 -14.28 16.63
CA VAL A 179 -11.35 -13.52 16.27
C VAL A 179 -11.07 -13.66 14.78
N LEU A 180 -11.25 -14.84 14.19
CA LEU A 180 -11.14 -15.04 12.75
C LEU A 180 -12.16 -14.20 11.99
N GLU A 181 -13.40 -14.13 12.47
CA GLU A 181 -14.45 -13.28 11.91
C GLU A 181 -14.08 -11.78 12.01
N ALA A 182 -13.55 -11.32 13.15
CA ALA A 182 -13.08 -9.93 13.30
C ALA A 182 -11.94 -9.63 12.33
N LEU A 183 -10.96 -10.51 12.19
CA LEU A 183 -9.84 -10.33 11.25
C LEU A 183 -10.33 -10.20 9.81
N SER A 184 -11.23 -11.07 9.36
CA SER A 184 -11.69 -11.04 7.96
C SER A 184 -12.67 -9.91 7.66
N SER A 185 -13.53 -9.50 8.62
CA SER A 185 -14.61 -8.52 8.37
C SER A 185 -14.28 -7.10 8.80
N GLN A 186 -13.42 -6.92 9.82
CA GLN A 186 -13.09 -5.59 10.34
C GLN A 186 -11.72 -5.09 9.86
N TYR A 187 -10.79 -6.02 9.65
CA TYR A 187 -9.42 -5.70 9.19
C TYR A 187 -9.16 -6.14 7.76
N TYR A 188 -10.14 -6.80 7.12
CA TYR A 188 -10.00 -7.34 5.76
C TYR A 188 -8.73 -8.18 5.59
N ALA A 189 -8.47 -9.04 6.57
CA ALA A 189 -7.29 -9.88 6.64
C ALA A 189 -7.61 -11.35 6.41
N SER A 190 -6.68 -12.06 5.78
CA SER A 190 -6.74 -13.52 5.61
C SER A 190 -5.95 -14.23 6.71
N VAL A 191 -6.38 -15.42 7.08
CA VAL A 191 -5.69 -16.27 8.07
C VAL A 191 -5.48 -17.65 7.48
N PHE A 192 -4.22 -18.05 7.42
CA PHE A 192 -3.80 -19.35 6.90
C PHE A 192 -3.20 -20.19 8.02
N GLN A 193 -3.32 -21.52 7.88
CA GLN A 193 -2.68 -22.47 8.79
C GLN A 193 -2.06 -23.61 8.00
N GLY A 194 -0.79 -23.93 8.27
CA GLY A 194 -0.09 -24.96 7.55
C GLY A 194 1.23 -25.32 8.19
N ARG A 195 1.95 -26.24 7.53
CA ARG A 195 3.26 -26.69 8.00
C ARG A 195 4.33 -25.67 7.61
N MET A 196 4.83 -24.95 8.61
CA MET A 196 5.92 -23.97 8.42
C MET A 196 7.14 -24.62 7.76
N GLY A 197 7.75 -23.91 6.82
CA GLY A 197 8.92 -24.35 6.07
C GLY A 197 8.65 -25.48 5.07
N SER A 198 7.39 -25.85 4.84
CA SER A 198 7.09 -26.79 3.75
C SER A 198 7.00 -26.03 2.41
N PRO A 199 7.47 -26.65 1.30
CA PRO A 199 7.40 -26.04 -0.02
C PRO A 199 5.96 -25.63 -0.43
N GLU A 200 4.96 -26.41 -0.02
CA GLU A 200 3.55 -26.17 -0.33
C GLU A 200 3.01 -24.92 0.39
N TYR A 201 3.44 -24.72 1.65
CA TYR A 201 3.00 -23.57 2.44
C TYR A 201 3.72 -22.27 2.03
N ASP A 202 5.02 -22.39 1.68
CA ASP A 202 5.79 -21.29 1.09
C ASP A 202 5.21 -20.87 -0.27
N ALA A 203 4.85 -21.84 -1.13
CA ALA A 203 4.21 -21.55 -2.41
C ALA A 203 2.84 -20.84 -2.23
N LEU A 204 2.08 -21.20 -1.20
CA LEU A 204 0.83 -20.52 -0.87
C LEU A 204 1.07 -19.06 -0.45
N LEU A 205 2.08 -18.79 0.39
CA LEU A 205 2.49 -17.45 0.79
C LEU A 205 2.88 -16.61 -0.43
N GLN A 206 3.74 -17.16 -1.29
CA GLN A 206 4.21 -16.50 -2.50
C GLN A 206 3.06 -16.21 -3.47
N SER A 207 2.14 -17.16 -3.67
CA SER A 207 0.95 -16.99 -4.50
C SER A 207 0.03 -15.92 -3.95
N TRP A 208 -0.21 -15.93 -2.64
CA TRP A 208 -1.04 -14.91 -1.98
C TRP A 208 -0.46 -13.51 -2.17
N ILE A 209 0.84 -13.31 -1.95
CA ILE A 209 1.48 -12.01 -2.16
C ILE A 209 1.33 -11.57 -3.62
N ASN A 210 1.57 -12.45 -4.59
CA ASN A 210 1.42 -12.15 -6.00
C ASN A 210 -0.01 -11.76 -6.37
N GLU A 211 -0.99 -12.48 -5.86
CA GLU A 211 -2.42 -12.19 -6.09
C GLU A 211 -2.80 -10.83 -5.48
N GLN A 212 -2.34 -10.54 -4.26
CA GLN A 212 -2.68 -9.31 -3.56
C GLN A 212 -1.93 -8.08 -4.08
N THR A 213 -0.89 -8.26 -4.87
CA THR A 213 -0.07 -7.16 -5.43
C THR A 213 -0.13 -7.08 -6.96
N GLY A 214 -1.08 -7.78 -7.59
CA GLY A 214 -1.17 -7.79 -9.06
C GLY A 214 0.11 -8.30 -9.73
N SER A 215 0.87 -9.19 -9.06
CA SER A 215 2.18 -9.73 -9.48
C SER A 215 3.33 -8.71 -9.48
N LEU A 216 3.16 -7.54 -8.93
CA LEU A 216 4.22 -6.51 -8.80
C LEU A 216 5.43 -6.97 -8.01
N LEU A 217 5.20 -7.83 -7.01
CA LEU A 217 6.22 -8.33 -6.10
C LEU A 217 6.61 -9.77 -6.42
N GLN A 218 6.48 -10.21 -7.67
CA GLN A 218 6.73 -11.60 -8.06
C GLN A 218 8.16 -12.06 -7.79
N GLU A 219 9.14 -11.21 -8.07
CA GLU A 219 10.55 -11.53 -7.82
C GLU A 219 10.83 -11.59 -6.33
N GLU A 220 10.40 -10.60 -5.57
CA GLU A 220 10.58 -10.49 -4.13
C GLU A 220 9.84 -11.61 -3.39
N ALA A 221 8.63 -11.96 -3.82
CA ALA A 221 7.83 -13.02 -3.24
C ALA A 221 8.50 -14.40 -3.43
N SER A 222 9.15 -14.63 -4.56
CA SER A 222 9.78 -15.92 -4.89
C SER A 222 10.88 -16.34 -3.90
N GLY A 223 11.50 -15.37 -3.22
CA GLY A 223 12.52 -15.58 -2.21
C GLY A 223 11.99 -15.71 -0.77
N LEU A 224 10.67 -15.55 -0.57
CA LEU A 224 10.09 -15.62 0.77
C LEU A 224 9.85 -17.06 1.21
N HIS A 225 10.40 -17.42 2.36
CA HIS A 225 10.22 -18.69 3.01
C HIS A 225 9.86 -18.49 4.48
N LEU A 226 9.00 -19.36 5.01
CA LEU A 226 8.69 -19.44 6.43
C LEU A 226 9.68 -20.38 7.10
N ASP A 227 10.40 -19.91 8.12
CA ASP A 227 11.30 -20.78 8.88
C ASP A 227 10.49 -21.93 9.52
N PRO A 228 10.96 -23.18 9.50
CA PRO A 228 10.28 -24.33 10.13
C PRO A 228 9.98 -24.14 11.63
N LEU A 229 10.70 -23.25 12.31
CA LEU A 229 10.50 -22.92 13.72
C LEU A 229 9.51 -21.77 13.91
N THR A 230 9.07 -21.11 12.83
CA THR A 230 8.06 -20.07 12.87
C THR A 230 6.75 -20.61 13.46
N VAL A 231 6.19 -19.88 14.39
CA VAL A 231 4.89 -20.19 15.00
C VAL A 231 3.78 -19.31 14.45
N LEU A 232 4.09 -18.06 14.23
CA LEU A 232 3.22 -17.04 13.65
C LEU A 232 4.06 -16.04 12.83
N ALA A 233 3.63 -15.79 11.61
CA ALA A 233 4.14 -14.70 10.78
C ALA A 233 2.99 -13.80 10.32
N LEU A 234 3.30 -12.51 10.20
CA LEU A 234 2.42 -11.53 9.57
C LEU A 234 3.02 -11.11 8.23
N THR A 235 2.16 -10.97 7.24
CA THR A 235 2.50 -10.35 5.97
C THR A 235 1.60 -9.16 5.73
N SER A 236 2.19 -8.09 5.21
CA SER A 236 1.53 -6.84 4.88
C SER A 236 2.00 -6.44 3.48
N ALA A 237 1.06 -6.33 2.54
CA ALA A 237 1.32 -5.93 1.17
C ALA A 237 0.34 -4.82 0.76
N LEU A 238 0.80 -3.88 -0.06
CA LEU A 238 -0.07 -2.85 -0.62
C LEU A 238 0.05 -2.91 -2.14
N TYR A 239 -1.08 -3.20 -2.78
CA TYR A 239 -1.24 -3.01 -4.22
C TYR A 239 -1.79 -1.61 -4.49
N PHE A 240 -1.02 -0.82 -5.23
CA PHE A 240 -1.43 0.53 -5.61
C PHE A 240 -1.19 0.75 -7.10
N LYS A 241 -2.25 1.18 -7.78
CA LYS A 241 -2.23 1.57 -9.17
C LYS A 241 -3.08 2.80 -9.34
N SER A 242 -2.51 3.87 -9.84
CA SER A 242 -3.26 5.09 -10.13
C SER A 242 -2.61 5.87 -11.27
N PRO A 243 -3.34 6.13 -12.37
CA PRO A 243 -2.88 7.05 -13.40
C PRO A 243 -2.71 8.47 -12.84
N TRP A 244 -1.88 9.27 -13.51
CA TRP A 244 -1.88 10.71 -13.32
C TRP A 244 -3.20 11.31 -13.81
N VAL A 245 -3.69 12.37 -13.15
CA VAL A 245 -4.79 13.19 -13.68
C VAL A 245 -4.34 13.89 -14.98
N SER A 246 -3.10 14.39 -14.99
CA SER A 246 -2.42 14.89 -16.17
C SER A 246 -1.16 14.04 -16.38
N GLY A 247 -1.13 13.23 -17.45
CA GLY A 247 -0.01 12.34 -17.76
C GLY A 247 1.21 13.09 -18.31
N PHE A 248 2.34 12.40 -18.38
CA PHE A 248 3.52 12.88 -19.07
C PHE A 248 3.54 12.34 -20.51
N TRP A 249 3.99 13.14 -21.45
CA TRP A 249 4.04 12.72 -22.85
C TRP A 249 5.29 11.87 -23.12
N LYS A 250 5.10 10.61 -23.53
CA LYS A 250 6.21 9.68 -23.85
C LYS A 250 7.21 10.24 -24.85
N GLY A 251 6.75 11.07 -25.78
CA GLY A 251 7.60 11.73 -26.77
C GLY A 251 8.49 12.86 -26.25
N LEU A 252 8.27 13.28 -24.99
CA LEU A 252 9.07 14.32 -24.31
C LEU A 252 9.94 13.73 -23.19
N THR A 253 9.95 12.41 -23.02
CA THR A 253 10.87 11.73 -22.12
C THR A 253 12.26 11.74 -22.75
N GLU A 254 13.23 12.33 -22.06
CA GLU A 254 14.61 12.48 -22.52
C GLU A 254 15.61 12.05 -21.45
N PRO A 255 16.77 11.49 -21.84
CA PRO A 255 17.83 11.16 -20.89
C PRO A 255 18.46 12.42 -20.30
N GLY A 256 18.78 12.38 -19.01
CA GLY A 256 19.47 13.45 -18.30
C GLY A 256 20.32 12.92 -17.16
N TYR A 257 21.04 13.79 -16.47
CA TYR A 257 21.90 13.42 -15.34
C TYR A 257 21.17 13.55 -14.02
N PHE A 258 21.35 12.54 -13.17
CA PHE A 258 20.91 12.53 -11.78
C PHE A 258 22.13 12.35 -10.87
N TYR A 259 22.25 13.17 -9.85
CA TYR A 259 23.39 13.21 -8.92
C TYR A 259 23.09 12.36 -7.68
N SER A 260 23.32 11.05 -7.80
CA SER A 260 23.13 10.11 -6.70
C SER A 260 24.26 10.18 -5.67
N PRO A 261 24.12 9.62 -4.47
CA PRO A 261 25.19 9.57 -3.46
C PRO A 261 26.47 8.87 -3.95
N ASP A 262 26.36 7.97 -4.94
CA ASP A 262 27.49 7.23 -5.51
C ASP A 262 28.05 7.88 -6.77
N GLY A 263 27.53 9.01 -7.20
CA GLY A 263 27.96 9.77 -8.36
C GLY A 263 26.85 10.01 -9.39
N GLU A 264 27.26 10.62 -10.49
CA GLU A 264 26.37 10.95 -11.60
C GLU A 264 25.91 9.70 -12.35
N GLN A 265 24.64 9.61 -12.67
CA GLN A 265 24.03 8.56 -13.47
C GLN A 265 23.08 9.15 -14.51
N THR A 266 22.95 8.50 -15.66
CA THR A 266 21.98 8.87 -16.70
C THR A 266 20.64 8.18 -16.40
N VAL A 267 19.55 8.97 -16.40
CA VAL A 267 18.17 8.51 -16.15
C VAL A 267 17.23 9.12 -17.17
N ASP A 268 16.08 8.49 -17.41
CA ASP A 268 15.03 9.05 -18.23
C ASP A 268 14.18 10.03 -17.43
N TYR A 269 14.08 11.28 -17.89
CA TYR A 269 13.26 12.33 -17.29
C TYR A 269 11.91 12.43 -17.97
N LEU A 270 10.87 12.34 -17.14
CA LEU A 270 9.51 12.75 -17.49
C LEU A 270 9.44 14.27 -17.53
N PHE A 271 8.79 14.80 -18.56
CA PHE A 271 8.64 16.23 -18.74
C PHE A 271 7.17 16.62 -18.95
N ARG A 272 6.74 17.67 -18.26
CA ARG A 272 5.51 18.41 -18.55
C ARG A 272 5.53 19.80 -17.91
N THR A 273 4.71 20.71 -18.45
CA THR A 273 4.39 21.98 -17.80
C THR A 273 2.96 21.89 -17.25
N ASP A 274 2.76 22.35 -16.01
CA ASP A 274 1.47 22.31 -15.35
C ASP A 274 1.26 23.56 -14.49
N GLU A 275 0.01 23.94 -14.25
CA GLU A 275 -0.35 25.00 -13.30
C GLU A 275 -0.72 24.35 -11.98
N LEU A 276 0.10 24.53 -10.95
CA LEU A 276 -0.11 23.92 -9.65
C LEU A 276 0.38 24.79 -8.50
N THR A 277 -0.01 24.44 -7.29
CA THR A 277 0.51 25.09 -6.09
C THR A 277 1.86 24.51 -5.71
N VAL A 278 2.87 25.36 -5.65
CA VAL A 278 4.20 25.05 -5.11
C VAL A 278 4.21 25.40 -3.63
N TYR A 279 4.90 24.60 -2.84
CA TYR A 279 5.04 24.75 -1.40
C TYR A 279 6.52 24.84 -1.02
N TRP A 280 6.85 25.70 -0.07
CA TRP A 280 8.21 25.86 0.44
C TRP A 280 8.26 25.64 1.94
N GLY A 281 9.27 24.90 2.40
CA GLY A 281 9.75 24.93 3.78
C GLY A 281 10.99 25.80 3.90
N GLU A 282 11.66 25.71 5.03
CA GLU A 282 12.96 26.38 5.23
C GLU A 282 14.11 25.68 4.49
N ARG A 283 13.92 24.39 4.14
CA ARG A 283 14.97 23.53 3.59
C ARG A 283 14.52 22.67 2.40
N PHE A 284 13.30 22.89 1.88
CA PHE A 284 12.76 22.11 0.77
C PHE A 284 11.75 22.91 -0.06
N THR A 285 11.63 22.47 -1.30
CA THR A 285 10.52 22.82 -2.19
C THR A 285 9.69 21.58 -2.47
N ALA A 286 8.36 21.69 -2.47
CA ALA A 286 7.48 20.57 -2.72
C ALA A 286 6.38 20.87 -3.72
N ILE A 287 6.02 19.87 -4.55
CA ILE A 287 4.91 19.94 -5.48
C ILE A 287 4.00 18.70 -5.37
N PRO A 288 2.68 18.83 -5.63
CA PRO A 288 1.77 17.71 -5.80
C PRO A 288 1.67 17.32 -7.27
N LEU A 289 1.69 16.03 -7.55
CA LEU A 289 1.27 15.46 -8.82
C LEU A 289 -0.04 14.71 -8.59
N SER A 290 -1.15 15.29 -9.06
CA SER A 290 -2.49 14.75 -8.83
C SER A 290 -2.68 13.40 -9.50
N MET A 291 -3.32 12.47 -8.78
CA MET A 291 -3.57 11.10 -9.21
C MET A 291 -5.07 10.81 -9.25
N GLU A 292 -5.47 9.87 -10.11
CA GLU A 292 -6.88 9.50 -10.33
C GLU A 292 -7.55 8.80 -9.14
N ASN A 293 -6.76 8.36 -8.13
CA ASN A 293 -7.31 7.90 -6.85
C ASN A 293 -7.91 9.04 -6.00
N GLY A 294 -7.81 10.29 -6.48
CA GLY A 294 -8.23 11.50 -5.78
C GLY A 294 -7.21 12.04 -4.78
N GLY A 295 -6.05 11.39 -4.64
CA GLY A 295 -4.89 11.86 -3.87
C GLY A 295 -3.83 12.45 -4.77
N ALA A 296 -2.61 12.49 -4.26
CA ALA A 296 -1.46 13.02 -4.98
C ALA A 296 -0.18 12.27 -4.62
N MET A 297 0.77 12.29 -5.55
CA MET A 297 2.17 12.06 -5.24
C MET A 297 2.81 13.41 -4.92
N TRP A 298 3.34 13.53 -3.74
CA TRP A 298 4.09 14.69 -3.25
C TRP A 298 5.57 14.43 -3.45
N ILE A 299 6.26 15.34 -4.12
CA ILE A 299 7.72 15.32 -4.25
C ILE A 299 8.27 16.42 -3.35
N LEU A 300 9.17 16.07 -2.45
CA LEU A 300 9.91 16.99 -1.60
C LEU A 300 11.36 16.96 -2.06
N LEU A 301 11.80 18.03 -2.68
CA LEU A 301 13.16 18.22 -3.13
C LEU A 301 13.90 19.12 -2.12
N SER A 302 15.06 18.67 -1.66
CA SER A 302 15.87 19.43 -0.72
C SER A 302 16.53 20.64 -1.39
N ASP A 303 16.71 21.72 -0.63
CA ASP A 303 17.43 22.89 -1.12
C ASP A 303 18.96 22.63 -1.18
N GLU A 304 19.68 23.49 -1.88
CA GLU A 304 21.13 23.37 -2.03
C GLU A 304 21.85 23.24 -0.68
N GLY A 305 22.69 22.21 -0.57
CA GLY A 305 23.44 21.91 0.67
C GLY A 305 22.66 21.12 1.73
N VAL A 306 21.44 20.70 1.43
CA VAL A 306 20.59 19.85 2.27
C VAL A 306 20.44 18.48 1.61
N THR A 307 20.58 17.40 2.35
CA THR A 307 20.34 16.05 1.84
C THR A 307 18.89 15.63 2.06
N ALA A 308 18.42 14.65 1.28
CA ALA A 308 17.10 14.06 1.52
C ALA A 308 17.01 13.37 2.89
N GLU A 309 18.13 12.84 3.42
CA GLU A 309 18.21 12.29 4.78
C GLU A 309 18.06 13.40 5.85
N ASP A 310 18.59 14.59 5.60
CA ASP A 310 18.38 15.74 6.50
C ASP A 310 16.91 16.10 6.61
N LEU A 311 16.12 15.98 5.52
CA LEU A 311 14.67 16.23 5.53
C LEU A 311 13.91 15.22 6.38
N LEU A 312 14.38 13.96 6.50
CA LEU A 312 13.77 12.98 7.40
C LEU A 312 13.90 13.38 8.88
N ASN A 313 14.93 14.13 9.20
CA ASN A 313 15.19 14.65 10.56
C ASN A 313 14.68 16.09 10.74
N ASP A 314 14.19 16.72 9.69
CA ASP A 314 13.63 18.06 9.73
C ASP A 314 12.16 18.02 10.19
N PRO A 315 11.80 18.69 11.32
CA PRO A 315 10.42 18.68 11.83
C PRO A 315 9.42 19.33 10.86
N GLU A 316 9.83 20.38 10.10
CA GLU A 316 8.95 21.05 9.14
C GLU A 316 8.65 20.17 7.92
N ALA A 317 9.68 19.51 7.36
CA ALA A 317 9.53 18.58 6.25
C ALA A 317 8.65 17.38 6.65
N MET A 318 8.85 16.82 7.84
CA MET A 318 8.03 15.72 8.34
C MET A 318 6.59 16.17 8.64
N ALA A 319 6.40 17.36 9.21
CA ALA A 319 5.06 17.92 9.42
C ALA A 319 4.35 18.17 8.08
N PHE A 320 5.05 18.69 7.07
CA PHE A 320 4.51 18.86 5.72
C PHE A 320 4.11 17.51 5.10
N LEU A 321 4.97 16.51 5.17
CA LEU A 321 4.72 15.19 4.58
C LEU A 321 3.44 14.55 5.16
N LEU A 322 3.24 14.67 6.48
CA LEU A 322 2.11 14.11 7.21
C LEU A 322 0.84 14.95 7.19
N LEU A 323 0.95 16.24 6.87
CA LEU A 323 -0.20 17.15 6.82
C LEU A 323 -1.18 16.71 5.72
N ARG A 324 -2.43 16.49 6.09
CA ARG A 324 -3.45 15.99 5.15
C ARG A 324 -3.99 17.06 4.24
N ASP A 325 -4.30 18.21 4.81
CA ASP A 325 -4.74 19.38 4.08
C ASP A 325 -3.66 20.45 4.14
N LYS A 326 -2.98 20.64 3.01
CA LYS A 326 -1.89 21.59 2.86
C LYS A 326 -2.37 22.98 2.41
N SER A 327 -3.69 23.18 2.26
CA SER A 327 -4.26 24.45 1.79
C SER A 327 -3.91 25.64 2.66
N ASN A 328 -3.60 25.41 3.95
CA ASN A 328 -3.20 26.44 4.90
C ASN A 328 -1.69 26.50 5.16
N TRP A 329 -0.87 25.84 4.33
CA TRP A 329 0.57 25.97 4.45
C TRP A 329 1.00 27.41 4.19
N GLU A 330 1.82 28.00 5.06
CA GLU A 330 2.10 29.45 5.05
C GLU A 330 2.82 29.90 3.77
N LYS A 331 3.83 29.11 3.35
CA LYS A 331 4.63 29.44 2.16
C LYS A 331 4.16 28.61 0.97
N GLN A 332 3.14 29.08 0.27
CA GLN A 332 2.62 28.44 -0.93
C GLN A 332 2.22 29.45 -2.00
N ARG A 333 2.29 29.05 -3.27
CA ARG A 333 1.86 29.87 -4.40
C ARG A 333 1.42 29.02 -5.58
N PHE A 334 0.31 29.42 -6.21
CA PHE A 334 -0.15 28.85 -7.47
C PHE A 334 0.61 29.49 -8.64
N MET A 335 1.28 28.69 -9.49
CA MET A 335 2.10 29.17 -10.59
C MET A 335 2.26 28.13 -11.69
N GLU A 336 2.80 28.54 -12.84
CA GLU A 336 3.22 27.62 -13.90
C GLU A 336 4.52 26.93 -13.47
N VAL A 337 4.53 25.59 -13.54
CA VAL A 337 5.68 24.78 -13.15
C VAL A 337 6.10 23.89 -14.31
N GLU A 338 7.34 24.06 -14.72
CA GLU A 338 8.02 23.14 -15.63
C GLU A 338 8.64 22.00 -14.83
N ILE A 339 8.12 20.79 -14.98
CA ILE A 339 8.43 19.63 -14.15
C ILE A 339 9.35 18.69 -14.91
N HIS A 340 10.53 18.42 -14.34
CA HIS A 340 11.44 17.38 -14.77
C HIS A 340 11.61 16.38 -13.62
N MET A 341 11.05 15.19 -13.77
CA MET A 341 11.09 14.15 -12.74
C MET A 341 11.65 12.85 -13.33
N PRO A 342 12.64 12.20 -12.71
CA PRO A 342 13.16 10.93 -13.22
C PRO A 342 12.08 9.85 -13.14
N LYS A 343 12.06 8.92 -14.09
CA LYS A 343 11.38 7.63 -13.91
C LYS A 343 12.08 6.87 -12.80
N PHE A 344 11.32 6.12 -12.03
CA PHE A 344 11.92 5.27 -11.01
C PHE A 344 11.05 4.07 -10.66
N ASP A 345 11.71 3.02 -10.17
CA ASP A 345 11.11 1.82 -9.63
C ASP A 345 11.79 1.51 -8.30
N VAL A 346 11.07 1.70 -7.21
CA VAL A 346 11.59 1.52 -5.85
C VAL A 346 10.84 0.39 -5.17
N CYS A 347 11.58 -0.62 -4.74
CA CYS A 347 11.05 -1.75 -4.00
C CYS A 347 11.73 -1.88 -2.64
N SER A 348 10.97 -2.28 -1.63
CA SER A 348 11.48 -2.65 -0.31
C SER A 348 10.84 -3.95 0.15
N ASN A 349 11.66 -4.82 0.75
CA ASN A 349 11.23 -6.03 1.43
C ASN A 349 11.92 -6.05 2.80
N LEU A 350 11.15 -5.71 3.83
CA LEU A 350 11.66 -5.43 5.17
C LEU A 350 11.12 -6.42 6.18
N ASP A 351 11.95 -6.87 7.12
CA ASP A 351 11.49 -7.44 8.36
C ASP A 351 11.43 -6.33 9.42
N LEU A 352 10.24 -6.09 9.95
CA LEU A 352 9.99 -4.97 10.85
C LEU A 352 10.17 -5.32 12.34
N VAL A 353 10.54 -6.57 12.68
CA VAL A 353 10.62 -7.01 14.10
C VAL A 353 11.55 -6.11 14.92
N GLU A 354 12.79 -5.92 14.48
CA GLU A 354 13.76 -5.09 15.19
C GLU A 354 13.31 -3.63 15.31
N GLY A 355 12.73 -3.08 14.24
CA GLY A 355 12.21 -1.73 14.22
C GLY A 355 11.05 -1.54 15.23
N LEU A 356 10.11 -2.48 15.27
CA LEU A 356 8.99 -2.45 16.20
C LEU A 356 9.42 -2.65 17.65
N GLN A 357 10.44 -3.49 17.90
CA GLN A 357 11.03 -3.64 19.23
C GLN A 357 11.67 -2.34 19.70
N ALA A 358 12.42 -1.65 18.83
CA ALA A 358 13.01 -0.35 19.14
C ALA A 358 11.96 0.73 19.43
N MET A 359 10.75 0.59 18.88
CA MET A 359 9.61 1.48 19.15
C MET A 359 8.74 1.03 20.33
N GLY A 360 9.13 -0.03 21.06
CA GLY A 360 8.49 -0.44 22.32
C GLY A 360 7.54 -1.62 22.23
N VAL A 361 7.33 -2.24 21.07
CA VAL A 361 6.60 -3.51 20.96
C VAL A 361 7.59 -4.66 21.10
N THR A 362 7.73 -5.21 22.29
CA THR A 362 8.73 -6.24 22.60
C THR A 362 8.09 -7.59 22.92
N ASP A 363 7.02 -7.60 23.71
CA ASP A 363 6.40 -8.81 24.24
C ASP A 363 5.88 -9.73 23.13
N ALA A 364 5.35 -9.18 22.05
CA ALA A 364 4.82 -9.96 20.92
C ALA A 364 5.86 -10.87 20.27
N PHE A 365 7.15 -10.52 20.40
CA PHE A 365 8.29 -11.20 19.79
C PHE A 365 9.05 -12.09 20.78
N ASP A 366 8.67 -12.09 22.07
CA ASP A 366 9.30 -12.92 23.10
C ASP A 366 8.39 -14.10 23.46
N PRO A 367 8.84 -15.36 23.23
CA PRO A 367 8.02 -16.54 23.49
C PRO A 367 7.62 -16.73 24.97
N SER A 368 8.30 -16.05 25.92
CA SER A 368 8.01 -16.11 27.34
C SER A 368 7.05 -15.01 27.83
N LEU A 369 6.88 -13.93 27.07
CA LEU A 369 6.06 -12.77 27.43
C LEU A 369 4.81 -12.63 26.58
N ALA A 370 4.84 -13.12 25.34
CA ALA A 370 3.75 -12.98 24.40
C ALA A 370 2.44 -13.63 24.90
N ASP A 371 1.35 -12.86 24.87
CA ASP A 371 0.01 -13.34 25.22
C ASP A 371 -0.90 -13.35 23.99
N PHE A 372 -1.14 -14.55 23.44
CA PHE A 372 -2.07 -14.79 22.33
C PHE A 372 -3.35 -15.53 22.79
N THR A 373 -3.68 -15.48 24.08
CA THR A 373 -4.90 -16.11 24.61
C THR A 373 -6.21 -15.60 23.96
N PRO A 374 -6.31 -14.35 23.47
CA PRO A 374 -7.47 -13.94 22.69
C PRO A 374 -7.66 -14.76 21.41
N LEU A 375 -6.58 -15.10 20.70
CA LEU A 375 -6.63 -15.90 19.47
C LEU A 375 -6.89 -17.38 19.77
N THR A 376 -6.12 -17.99 20.69
CA THR A 376 -6.09 -19.45 20.90
C THR A 376 -7.07 -19.93 21.96
N GLY A 377 -7.51 -19.07 22.89
CA GLY A 377 -8.36 -19.41 24.02
C GLY A 377 -7.62 -20.08 25.19
N LYS A 378 -6.35 -20.32 25.08
CA LYS A 378 -5.48 -20.92 26.09
C LYS A 378 -4.08 -20.32 26.02
N SER A 379 -3.30 -20.50 27.08
CA SER A 379 -1.89 -20.14 27.08
C SER A 379 -1.10 -21.16 26.26
N ASP A 380 -0.89 -20.85 24.99
CA ASP A 380 0.07 -21.56 24.12
C ASP A 380 1.32 -20.69 23.97
N PRO A 381 2.54 -21.24 23.89
CA PRO A 381 3.74 -20.48 23.59
C PRO A 381 3.73 -20.05 22.10
N LEU A 382 2.98 -19.01 21.81
CA LEU A 382 2.83 -18.40 20.51
C LEU A 382 3.51 -17.03 20.56
N PHE A 383 4.34 -16.72 19.59
CA PHE A 383 4.96 -15.40 19.41
C PHE A 383 5.14 -15.09 17.93
N VAL A 384 5.31 -13.84 17.60
CA VAL A 384 5.60 -13.39 16.22
C VAL A 384 7.09 -13.54 15.97
N SER A 385 7.48 -14.33 14.99
CA SER A 385 8.87 -14.50 14.60
C SER A 385 9.28 -13.66 13.40
N LYS A 386 8.29 -13.14 12.64
CA LYS A 386 8.53 -12.33 11.45
C LYS A 386 7.37 -11.37 11.20
N VAL A 387 7.70 -10.13 10.83
CA VAL A 387 6.77 -9.12 10.32
C VAL A 387 7.29 -8.65 8.97
N ALA A 388 6.91 -9.36 7.91
CA ALA A 388 7.34 -9.03 6.56
C ALA A 388 6.49 -7.91 5.99
N HIS A 389 7.15 -6.83 5.55
CA HIS A 389 6.54 -5.71 4.85
C HIS A 389 7.19 -5.56 3.48
N ALA A 390 6.39 -5.69 2.44
CA ALA A 390 6.82 -5.47 1.07
C ALA A 390 6.05 -4.31 0.45
N ALA A 391 6.77 -3.40 -0.20
CA ALA A 391 6.21 -2.24 -0.87
C ALA A 391 6.99 -1.97 -2.16
N ARG A 392 6.28 -1.61 -3.23
CA ARG A 392 6.88 -1.18 -4.49
C ARG A 392 6.10 -0.01 -5.07
N VAL A 393 6.83 0.98 -5.57
CA VAL A 393 6.32 2.14 -6.29
C VAL A 393 7.10 2.29 -7.58
N LYS A 394 6.41 2.11 -8.69
CA LYS A 394 6.96 2.30 -10.03
C LYS A 394 6.26 3.49 -10.68
N ILE A 395 7.04 4.44 -11.15
CA ILE A 395 6.58 5.71 -11.72
C ILE A 395 7.04 5.82 -13.19
N ASP A 396 6.06 6.07 -14.07
CA ASP A 396 6.28 6.32 -15.48
C ASP A 396 5.39 7.46 -16.01
N GLU A 397 5.29 7.61 -17.32
CA GLU A 397 4.52 8.65 -17.99
C GLU A 397 3.02 8.58 -17.70
N GLU A 398 2.50 7.39 -17.40
CA GLU A 398 1.06 7.14 -17.25
C GLU A 398 0.61 7.26 -15.79
N GLY A 399 1.52 7.05 -14.83
CA GLY A 399 1.17 7.09 -13.40
C GLY A 399 2.05 6.23 -12.53
N CYS A 400 1.47 5.79 -11.42
CA CYS A 400 2.00 4.72 -10.61
C CYS A 400 1.42 3.41 -11.13
N GLU A 401 2.26 2.56 -11.72
CA GLU A 401 1.87 1.27 -12.30
C GLU A 401 0.68 1.31 -13.28
N ALA A 402 0.62 2.35 -14.13
CA ALA A 402 -0.47 2.53 -15.06
C ALA A 402 -0.30 1.70 -16.35
N SER A 403 -1.42 1.15 -16.82
CA SER A 403 -1.57 0.65 -18.20
C SER A 403 -2.14 1.77 -19.07
N ALA A 404 -1.73 1.83 -20.34
CA ALA A 404 -2.01 2.90 -21.28
C ALA A 404 -3.42 3.50 -21.16
N TYR A 405 -3.49 4.78 -20.90
CA TYR A 405 -4.71 5.58 -20.87
C TYR A 405 -4.57 6.74 -21.87
N THR A 406 -5.56 6.89 -22.74
CA THR A 406 -5.60 8.01 -23.68
C THR A 406 -6.52 9.09 -23.13
N VAL A 407 -5.96 10.21 -22.67
CA VAL A 407 -6.73 11.39 -22.30
C VAL A 407 -7.17 12.10 -23.58
N ILE A 408 -8.47 12.22 -23.78
CA ILE A 408 -9.02 13.12 -24.79
C ILE A 408 -9.28 14.44 -24.07
N GLU A 409 -8.33 15.35 -24.13
CA GLU A 409 -8.50 16.71 -23.61
C GLU A 409 -9.49 17.46 -24.48
N ALA A 410 -10.56 17.97 -23.87
CA ALA A 410 -11.38 18.99 -24.53
C ALA A 410 -10.62 20.32 -24.48
N PRO A 411 -10.55 21.10 -25.57
CA PRO A 411 -9.88 22.40 -25.56
C PRO A 411 -10.62 23.32 -24.58
N ALA A 412 -10.00 23.57 -23.43
CA ALA A 412 -10.40 24.68 -22.56
C ALA A 412 -9.94 26.00 -23.20
N SER A 413 -10.70 27.06 -23.02
CA SER A 413 -10.25 28.41 -23.37
C SER A 413 -8.97 28.69 -22.59
N GLU A 414 -7.87 29.01 -23.27
CA GLU A 414 -6.60 29.33 -22.63
C GLU A 414 -6.82 30.45 -21.59
N PRO A 415 -6.55 30.17 -20.30
CA PRO A 415 -6.46 31.21 -19.30
C PRO A 415 -5.29 32.15 -19.63
N ALA A 416 -5.32 33.37 -19.12
CA ALA A 416 -4.20 34.29 -19.29
C ALA A 416 -2.93 33.64 -18.67
N PRO A 417 -1.77 33.73 -19.33
CA PRO A 417 -0.53 33.15 -18.83
C PRO A 417 -0.22 33.67 -17.43
N LEU A 418 0.18 32.75 -16.52
CA LEU A 418 0.66 33.14 -15.20
C LEU A 418 2.01 33.87 -15.36
N GLU A 419 2.17 35.02 -14.64
CA GLU A 419 3.38 35.85 -14.74
C GLU A 419 4.62 35.15 -14.15
N GLU A 420 4.43 34.19 -13.24
CA GLU A 420 5.50 33.53 -12.51
C GLU A 420 5.63 32.07 -12.95
N LYS A 421 6.88 31.66 -13.22
CA LYS A 421 7.24 30.33 -13.66
C LYS A 421 8.31 29.74 -12.75
N LEU A 422 8.21 28.45 -12.43
CA LEU A 422 9.22 27.69 -11.71
C LEU A 422 9.67 26.51 -12.58
N VAL A 423 10.98 26.27 -12.64
CA VAL A 423 11.53 24.98 -13.10
C VAL A 423 11.77 24.11 -11.89
N PHE A 424 11.03 23.01 -11.79
CA PHE A 424 11.17 22.02 -10.74
C PHE A 424 11.90 20.80 -11.30
N PHE A 425 13.22 20.78 -11.12
CA PHE A 425 14.11 19.78 -11.70
C PHE A 425 14.62 18.84 -10.60
N VAL A 426 14.14 17.59 -10.62
CA VAL A 426 14.46 16.57 -9.62
C VAL A 426 15.73 15.82 -10.04
N ASP A 427 16.88 16.41 -9.82
CA ASP A 427 18.19 15.91 -10.28
C ASP A 427 19.09 15.31 -9.17
N HIS A 428 18.59 15.26 -7.95
CA HIS A 428 19.30 14.71 -6.79
C HIS A 428 18.33 13.97 -5.85
N PRO A 429 18.81 13.23 -4.83
CA PRO A 429 17.96 12.47 -3.92
C PRO A 429 16.79 13.26 -3.36
N PHE A 430 15.62 12.63 -3.32
CA PHE A 430 14.38 13.28 -2.91
C PHE A 430 13.50 12.35 -2.08
N LEU A 431 12.63 12.95 -1.27
CA LEU A 431 11.53 12.25 -0.60
C LEU A 431 10.26 12.32 -1.44
N PHE A 432 9.46 11.27 -1.37
CA PHE A 432 8.11 11.30 -1.91
C PHE A 432 7.09 10.73 -0.93
N GLY A 433 5.85 11.17 -1.08
CA GLY A 433 4.70 10.60 -0.39
C GLY A 433 3.53 10.41 -1.34
N ILE A 434 2.93 9.23 -1.38
CA ILE A 434 1.67 9.01 -2.11
C ILE A 434 0.54 8.98 -1.11
N THR A 435 -0.51 9.76 -1.37
CA THR A 435 -1.66 9.89 -0.48
C THR A 435 -2.95 9.37 -1.14
N ASN A 436 -3.91 8.98 -0.31
CA ASN A 436 -5.28 8.80 -0.75
C ASN A 436 -6.01 10.15 -0.87
N ALA A 437 -7.28 10.12 -1.29
CA ALA A 437 -8.13 11.31 -1.43
C ALA A 437 -8.31 12.12 -0.13
N GLY A 438 -8.15 11.48 1.04
CA GLY A 438 -8.20 12.13 2.36
C GLY A 438 -6.84 12.62 2.87
N GLY A 439 -5.79 12.55 2.04
CA GLY A 439 -4.43 12.95 2.40
C GLY A 439 -3.68 11.97 3.30
N LEU A 440 -4.22 10.75 3.54
CA LEU A 440 -3.53 9.72 4.31
C LEU A 440 -2.32 9.17 3.54
N PRO A 441 -1.15 8.99 4.17
CA PRO A 441 0.03 8.46 3.51
C PRO A 441 -0.12 6.96 3.22
N LEU A 442 -0.33 6.63 1.95
CA LEU A 442 -0.29 5.24 1.45
C LEU A 442 1.14 4.74 1.37
N PHE A 443 2.01 5.53 0.77
CA PHE A 443 3.45 5.28 0.69
C PHE A 443 4.24 6.51 1.09
N THR A 444 5.41 6.27 1.62
CA THR A 444 6.47 7.25 1.76
C THR A 444 7.78 6.61 1.37
N GLY A 445 8.60 7.32 0.61
CA GLY A 445 9.87 6.78 0.14
C GLY A 445 10.97 7.80 -0.01
N LEU A 446 12.17 7.27 -0.07
CA LEU A 446 13.42 7.96 -0.36
C LEU A 446 13.99 7.37 -1.66
N VAL A 447 14.23 8.22 -2.64
CA VAL A 447 14.86 7.87 -3.90
C VAL A 447 16.27 8.47 -3.91
N ASN A 448 17.27 7.62 -3.73
CA ASN A 448 18.68 7.97 -3.82
C ASN A 448 19.23 7.74 -5.21
N ARG A 449 18.65 6.77 -5.94
CA ARG A 449 19.06 6.36 -7.30
C ARG A 449 17.80 6.00 -8.10
N PRO A 450 17.35 6.84 -9.02
CA PRO A 450 16.29 6.45 -9.93
C PRO A 450 16.80 5.30 -10.83
N VAL A 451 16.20 4.13 -10.69
CA VAL A 451 16.46 2.94 -11.50
C VAL A 451 15.13 2.54 -12.13
N VAL A 452 15.13 2.11 -13.39
CA VAL A 452 13.93 1.63 -14.11
C VAL A 452 14.12 0.17 -14.50
#